data_38a20c91d60d466343d2a771e02ec9bc
#
_entry.id   38a20c91d60d466343d2a771e02ec9bc
#
_cell.length_a   1.000
_cell.length_b   1.000
_cell.length_c   1.000
_cell.angle_alpha   90.00
_cell.angle_beta   90.00
_cell.angle_gamma   90.00
#
_symmetry.space_group_name_H-M   'P 1'
#
loop_
_entity.id
_entity.type
_entity.pdbx_description
1 polymer ?
#
loop_
_entity_poly.entity_id
_entity_poly.type
_entity_poly.pdbx_seq_one_letter_code
_entity_poly.pdbx_strand_id
1 'polypeptide(L)'
;MNVIDSLYCNGDLTLGENIADLGGLNIAHQAFLNTLKENEPEKLIDGQTYDQRFLYAYSRIWAGNYRDEYLRQQVITDPHANGKYRVNVQVPMLDFFYSAFGITETDSMYVKPEDRIVIW
;
A
#
# COMPACT_ATOMS: atom_id res chain seq x y z
N MET A 1 9.38 9.61 -8.10
CA MET A 1 8.92 8.36 -8.76
C MET A 1 8.28 8.72 -10.10
N ASN A 2 8.74 8.12 -11.19
CA ASN A 2 8.26 8.43 -12.54
C ASN A 2 6.85 7.86 -12.78
N VAL A 3 5.91 8.70 -13.20
CA VAL A 3 4.52 8.30 -13.49
C VAL A 3 4.34 8.02 -14.97
N ILE A 4 4.69 8.98 -15.82
CA ILE A 4 4.59 8.89 -17.28
C ILE A 4 5.57 9.87 -17.93
N ASP A 5 6.17 9.50 -19.03
CA ASP A 5 7.18 10.31 -19.77
C ASP A 5 8.30 10.80 -18.81
N SER A 6 8.49 12.11 -18.72
CA SER A 6 9.37 12.78 -17.77
C SER A 6 8.67 13.34 -16.53
N LEU A 7 7.38 13.00 -16.32
CA LEU A 7 6.60 13.50 -15.19
C LEU A 7 6.75 12.57 -13.97
N TYR A 8 7.02 13.18 -12.84
CA TYR A 8 7.25 12.50 -11.55
C TYR A 8 6.18 12.88 -10.55
N CYS A 9 5.83 11.95 -9.67
CA CYS A 9 4.97 12.23 -8.53
C CYS A 9 5.58 13.35 -7.67
N ASN A 10 4.79 14.37 -7.37
CA ASN A 10 5.20 15.48 -6.52
C ASN A 10 4.95 15.08 -5.05
N GLY A 11 6.03 14.80 -4.31
CA GLY A 11 5.96 14.37 -2.92
C GLY A 11 5.34 15.42 -1.99
N ASP A 12 5.61 16.70 -2.22
CA ASP A 12 5.05 17.79 -1.39
C ASP A 12 3.54 17.91 -1.59
N LEU A 13 3.08 17.82 -2.84
CA LEU A 13 1.66 17.86 -3.17
C LEU A 13 0.89 16.66 -2.59
N THR A 14 1.50 15.48 -2.62
CA THR A 14 0.82 14.22 -2.25
C THR A 14 1.04 13.79 -0.80
N LEU A 15 1.82 14.53 -0.02
CA LEU A 15 2.25 14.14 1.33
C LEU A 15 1.07 13.86 2.27
N GLY A 16 0.11 14.77 2.32
CA GLY A 16 -1.06 14.64 3.21
C GLY A 16 -1.87 13.37 2.94
N GLU A 17 -2.14 13.10 1.68
CA GLU A 17 -2.90 11.93 1.25
C GLU A 17 -2.10 10.63 1.44
N ASN A 18 -0.80 10.66 1.25
CA ASN A 18 0.07 9.51 1.53
C ASN A 18 0.09 9.16 3.04
N ILE A 19 0.13 10.17 3.90
CA ILE A 19 0.03 9.99 5.36
C ILE A 19 -1.34 9.39 5.73
N ALA A 20 -2.42 9.93 5.15
CA ALA A 20 -3.77 9.44 5.39
C ALA A 20 -3.94 7.97 4.94
N ASP A 21 -3.39 7.61 3.78
CA ASP A 21 -3.41 6.23 3.29
C ASP A 21 -2.70 5.27 4.25
N LEU A 22 -1.49 5.61 4.68
CA LEU A 22 -0.69 4.74 5.55
C LEU A 22 -1.36 4.56 6.92
N GLY A 23 -1.82 5.66 7.53
CA GLY A 23 -2.57 5.61 8.79
C GLY A 23 -3.88 4.85 8.65
N GLY A 24 -4.62 5.10 7.56
CA GLY A 24 -5.87 4.40 7.24
C GLY A 24 -5.67 2.90 7.08
N LEU A 25 -4.58 2.46 6.43
CA LEU A 25 -4.25 1.05 6.29
C LEU A 25 -3.97 0.38 7.64
N ASN A 26 -3.18 1.03 8.51
CA ASN A 26 -2.89 0.50 9.85
C ASN A 26 -4.17 0.35 10.68
N ILE A 27 -5.01 1.37 10.71
CA ILE A 27 -6.28 1.35 11.45
C ILE A 27 -7.23 0.28 10.89
N ALA A 28 -7.36 0.20 9.55
CA ALA A 28 -8.24 -0.77 8.91
C ALA A 28 -7.77 -2.21 9.14
N HIS A 29 -6.45 -2.47 9.08
CA HIS A 29 -5.89 -3.78 9.38
C HIS A 29 -6.14 -4.17 10.85
N GLN A 30 -5.90 -3.26 11.80
CA GLN A 30 -6.18 -3.52 13.22
C GLN A 30 -7.68 -3.77 13.46
N ALA A 31 -8.55 -2.99 12.84
CA ALA A 31 -9.98 -3.20 12.92
C ALA A 31 -10.40 -4.56 12.35
N PHE A 32 -9.79 -4.97 11.23
CA PHE A 32 -10.00 -6.29 10.66
C PHE A 32 -9.56 -7.41 11.61
N LEU A 33 -8.36 -7.32 12.19
CA LEU A 33 -7.87 -8.30 13.16
C LEU A 33 -8.81 -8.44 14.36
N ASN A 34 -9.38 -7.34 14.83
CA ASN A 34 -10.35 -7.34 15.95
C ASN A 34 -11.67 -8.07 15.62
N THR A 35 -11.95 -8.33 14.33
CA THR A 35 -13.13 -9.14 13.93
C THR A 35 -12.85 -10.64 13.95
N LEU A 36 -11.59 -11.04 14.00
CA LEU A 36 -11.20 -12.44 14.05
C LEU A 36 -11.43 -12.98 15.46
N LYS A 37 -11.91 -14.22 15.55
CA LYS A 37 -12.14 -14.83 16.85
C LYS A 37 -10.82 -15.28 17.47
N GLU A 38 -10.64 -14.98 18.75
CA GLU A 38 -9.52 -15.48 19.53
C GLU A 38 -9.50 -17.02 19.53
N ASN A 39 -8.29 -17.58 19.38
CA ASN A 39 -8.04 -19.01 19.41
C ASN A 39 -8.65 -19.85 18.25
N GLU A 40 -9.21 -19.25 17.23
CA GLU A 40 -9.49 -19.99 16.00
C GLU A 40 -8.22 -20.06 15.12
N PRO A 41 -7.88 -21.24 14.59
CA PRO A 41 -6.76 -21.35 13.66
C PRO A 41 -7.05 -20.50 12.41
N GLU A 42 -5.99 -19.90 11.86
CA GLU A 42 -6.11 -19.12 10.63
C GLU A 42 -6.68 -19.99 9.50
N LYS A 43 -7.81 -19.56 8.95
CA LYS A 43 -8.45 -20.23 7.82
C LYS A 43 -7.92 -19.66 6.52
N LEU A 44 -7.19 -20.46 5.77
CA LEU A 44 -6.82 -20.10 4.40
C LEU A 44 -8.07 -20.08 3.52
N ILE A 45 -8.21 -19.02 2.74
CA ILE A 45 -9.22 -18.91 1.69
C ILE A 45 -8.49 -18.75 0.36
N ASP A 46 -8.74 -19.66 -0.57
CA ASP A 46 -8.01 -19.77 -1.84
C ASP A 46 -6.48 -19.85 -1.64
N GLY A 47 -6.03 -20.52 -0.57
CA GLY A 47 -4.63 -20.68 -0.21
C GLY A 47 -3.98 -19.41 0.36
N GLN A 48 -4.74 -18.37 0.66
CA GLN A 48 -4.25 -17.09 1.15
C GLN A 48 -4.58 -16.89 2.63
N THR A 49 -3.63 -16.30 3.36
CA THR A 49 -3.78 -15.87 4.74
C THR A 49 -4.69 -14.64 4.86
N TYR A 50 -5.09 -14.29 6.07
CA TYR A 50 -5.85 -13.07 6.33
C TYR A 50 -5.11 -11.80 5.86
N ASP A 51 -3.83 -11.69 6.20
CA ASP A 51 -2.99 -10.55 5.83
C ASP A 51 -2.79 -10.44 4.32
N GLN A 52 -2.52 -11.57 3.65
CA GLN A 52 -2.41 -11.61 2.19
C GLN A 52 -3.69 -11.11 1.53
N ARG A 53 -4.85 -11.58 1.98
CA ARG A 53 -6.14 -11.18 1.43
C ARG A 53 -6.44 -9.70 1.68
N PHE A 54 -6.11 -9.18 2.86
CA PHE A 54 -6.26 -7.76 3.18
C PHE A 54 -5.43 -6.90 2.22
N LEU A 55 -4.16 -7.23 2.03
CA LEU A 55 -3.26 -6.48 1.15
C LEU A 55 -3.64 -6.62 -0.34
N TYR A 56 -4.10 -7.80 -0.78
CA TYR A 56 -4.64 -7.96 -2.13
C TYR A 56 -5.92 -7.15 -2.35
N ALA A 57 -6.82 -7.11 -1.37
CA ALA A 57 -8.04 -6.30 -1.45
C ALA A 57 -7.70 -4.81 -1.59
N TYR A 58 -6.78 -4.30 -0.77
CA TYR A 58 -6.30 -2.93 -0.90
C TYR A 58 -5.66 -2.66 -2.27
N SER A 59 -4.75 -3.52 -2.70
CA SER A 59 -4.07 -3.35 -3.99
C SER A 59 -5.06 -3.33 -5.16
N ARG A 60 -6.13 -4.13 -5.08
CA ARG A 60 -7.17 -4.19 -6.11
C ARG A 60 -7.97 -2.90 -6.24
N ILE A 61 -8.16 -2.14 -5.15
CA ILE A 61 -8.83 -0.83 -5.20
C ILE A 61 -8.10 0.13 -6.14
N TRP A 62 -6.78 0.05 -6.19
CA TRP A 62 -5.91 0.93 -6.97
C TRP A 62 -5.51 0.37 -8.33
N ALA A 63 -5.92 -0.85 -8.66
CA ALA A 63 -5.65 -1.48 -9.95
C ALA A 63 -6.55 -0.86 -11.01
N GLY A 64 -6.07 0.19 -11.66
CA GLY A 64 -6.78 0.91 -12.72
C GLY A 64 -5.94 1.06 -13.98
N ASN A 65 -6.61 1.07 -15.12
CA ASN A 65 -6.02 1.44 -16.40
C ASN A 65 -6.45 2.86 -16.76
N TYR A 66 -5.49 3.74 -16.94
CA TYR A 66 -5.72 5.14 -17.22
C TYR A 66 -5.15 5.50 -18.59
N ARG A 67 -5.81 6.46 -19.27
CA ARG A 67 -5.26 7.04 -20.51
C ARG A 67 -4.09 7.97 -20.16
N ASP A 68 -3.14 8.08 -21.04
CA ASP A 68 -1.94 8.90 -20.86
C ASP A 68 -2.26 10.37 -20.58
N GLU A 69 -3.25 10.93 -21.25
CA GLU A 69 -3.68 12.31 -21.04
C GLU A 69 -4.18 12.55 -19.63
N TYR A 70 -4.94 11.58 -19.09
CA TYR A 70 -5.42 11.64 -17.70
C TYR A 70 -4.25 11.56 -16.72
N LEU A 71 -3.30 10.65 -16.93
CA LEU A 71 -2.11 10.51 -16.08
C LEU A 71 -1.27 11.78 -16.06
N ARG A 72 -1.08 12.43 -17.22
CA ARG A 72 -0.34 13.70 -17.30
C ARG A 72 -1.02 14.80 -16.50
N GLN A 73 -2.34 14.89 -16.57
CA GLN A 73 -3.10 15.87 -15.80
C GLN A 73 -3.07 15.54 -14.30
N GLN A 74 -3.32 14.30 -13.95
CA GLN A 74 -3.35 13.83 -12.55
C GLN A 74 -2.05 14.16 -11.82
N VAL A 75 -0.90 13.83 -12.40
CA VAL A 75 0.39 14.03 -11.73
C VAL A 75 0.71 15.49 -11.43
N ILE A 76 0.10 16.42 -12.15
CA ILE A 76 0.34 17.87 -11.99
C ILE A 76 -0.65 18.48 -10.98
N THR A 77 -1.89 18.00 -10.95
CA THR A 77 -2.99 18.71 -10.27
C THR A 77 -3.62 17.96 -9.12
N ASP A 78 -3.47 16.62 -9.06
CA ASP A 78 -4.13 15.80 -8.05
C ASP A 78 -3.24 15.66 -6.79
N PRO A 79 -3.76 15.96 -5.58
CA PRO A 79 -3.03 15.74 -4.34
C PRO A 79 -2.84 14.26 -4.01
N HIS A 80 -3.48 13.34 -4.75
CA HIS A 80 -3.31 11.91 -4.55
C HIS A 80 -2.21 11.38 -5.46
N ALA A 81 -1.35 10.55 -4.91
CA ALA A 81 -0.38 9.80 -5.69
C ALA A 81 -1.09 8.82 -6.66
N ASN A 82 -0.45 8.51 -7.78
CA ASN A 82 -0.96 7.50 -8.70
C ASN A 82 -1.14 6.15 -7.98
N GLY A 83 -2.18 5.40 -8.33
CA GLY A 83 -2.56 4.13 -7.70
C GLY A 83 -1.41 3.14 -7.53
N LYS A 84 -0.50 3.05 -8.51
CA LYS A 84 0.72 2.23 -8.40
C LYS A 84 1.57 2.62 -7.18
N TYR A 85 1.67 3.90 -6.87
CA TYR A 85 2.47 4.38 -5.73
C TYR A 85 1.72 4.33 -4.41
N ARG A 86 0.39 4.48 -4.44
CA ARG A 86 -0.45 4.25 -3.27
C ARG A 86 -0.33 2.81 -2.74
N VAL A 87 -0.03 1.86 -3.61
CA VAL A 87 0.28 0.46 -3.21
C VAL A 87 1.77 0.29 -2.92
N ASN A 88 2.61 0.50 -3.93
CA ASN A 88 4.01 0.05 -3.87
C ASN A 88 4.91 0.87 -2.94
N VAL A 89 4.41 2.00 -2.43
CA VAL A 89 5.11 2.83 -1.43
C VAL A 89 4.53 2.63 -0.04
N GLN A 90 3.21 2.50 0.07
CA GLN A 90 2.55 2.39 1.38
C GLN A 90 2.68 0.97 1.97
N VAL A 91 2.45 -0.05 1.15
CA VAL A 91 2.48 -1.45 1.61
C VAL A 91 3.84 -1.84 2.22
N PRO A 92 4.99 -1.47 1.67
CA PRO A 92 6.29 -1.75 2.28
C PRO A 92 6.56 -1.06 3.62
N MET A 93 5.73 -0.09 4.04
CA MET A 93 5.84 0.53 5.37
C MET A 93 5.17 -0.31 6.47
N LEU A 94 4.41 -1.34 6.10
CA LEU A 94 3.62 -2.16 7.01
C LEU A 94 4.40 -3.42 7.41
N ASP A 95 4.64 -3.63 8.70
CA ASP A 95 5.42 -4.77 9.18
C ASP A 95 4.80 -6.12 8.79
N PHE A 96 3.47 -6.24 8.85
CA PHE A 96 2.78 -7.47 8.49
C PHE A 96 2.88 -7.84 7.00
N PHE A 97 3.26 -6.91 6.11
CA PHE A 97 3.55 -7.21 4.72
C PHE A 97 4.71 -8.21 4.58
N TYR A 98 5.73 -8.04 5.40
CA TYR A 98 6.95 -8.88 5.35
C TYR A 98 6.65 -10.32 5.76
N SER A 99 5.92 -10.52 6.84
CA SER A 99 5.50 -11.86 7.28
C SER A 99 4.48 -12.49 6.34
N ALA A 100 3.53 -11.70 5.81
CA ALA A 100 2.49 -12.20 4.92
C ALA A 100 3.03 -12.78 3.62
N PHE A 101 4.09 -12.18 3.06
CA PHE A 101 4.65 -12.57 1.76
C PHE A 101 6.07 -13.14 1.82
N GLY A 102 6.66 -13.27 3.00
CA GLY A 102 8.03 -13.76 3.17
C GLY A 102 9.08 -12.83 2.54
N ILE A 103 8.85 -11.52 2.60
CA ILE A 103 9.72 -10.50 1.99
C ILE A 103 11.07 -10.45 2.71
N THR A 104 12.14 -10.44 1.94
CA THR A 104 13.53 -10.42 2.39
C THR A 104 14.29 -9.24 1.77
N GLU A 105 15.51 -9.00 2.22
CA GLU A 105 16.38 -7.92 1.72
C GLU A 105 16.68 -7.99 0.22
N THR A 106 16.46 -9.14 -0.42
CA THR A 106 16.67 -9.31 -1.85
C THR A 106 15.47 -8.90 -2.70
N ASP A 107 14.33 -8.64 -2.07
CA ASP A 107 13.09 -8.27 -2.78
C ASP A 107 13.05 -6.77 -3.09
N SER A 108 12.53 -6.43 -4.27
CA SER A 108 12.48 -5.04 -4.75
C SER A 108 11.57 -4.12 -3.93
N MET A 109 10.64 -4.70 -3.16
CA MET A 109 9.75 -3.97 -2.24
C MET A 109 10.25 -3.96 -0.80
N TYR A 110 11.46 -4.46 -0.55
CA TYR A 110 12.03 -4.42 0.80
C TYR A 110 12.41 -2.99 1.19
N VAL A 111 11.99 -2.59 2.38
CA VAL A 111 12.41 -1.36 3.07
C VAL A 111 12.96 -1.76 4.43
N LYS A 112 14.14 -1.26 4.80
CA LYS A 112 14.75 -1.56 6.09
C LYS A 112 13.84 -1.11 7.24
N PRO A 113 13.80 -1.84 8.36
CA PRO A 113 12.94 -1.49 9.51
C PRO A 113 13.10 -0.04 9.97
N GLU A 114 14.34 0.46 10.03
CA GLU A 114 14.67 1.84 10.45
C GLU A 114 14.18 2.92 9.45
N ASP A 115 13.92 2.53 8.20
CA ASP A 115 13.45 3.44 7.14
C ASP A 115 11.92 3.39 6.96
N ARG A 116 11.23 2.50 7.68
CA ARG A 116 9.76 2.39 7.61
C ARG A 116 9.11 3.53 8.38
N ILE A 117 8.17 4.18 7.70
CA ILE A 117 7.39 5.26 8.31
C ILE A 117 6.28 4.62 9.17
N VAL A 118 6.29 4.93 10.45
CA VAL A 118 5.24 4.52 11.40
C VAL A 118 4.35 5.72 11.69
N ILE A 119 3.06 5.55 11.43
CA ILE A 119 2.04 6.57 11.77
C ILE A 119 1.06 5.89 12.73
N TRP A 120 1.04 6.40 14.00
CA TRP A 120 0.31 5.89 15.18
C TRP A 120 0.14 4.36 15.26
#